data_48a45f651b77b5b45ad27d64a52b67b8
#
_entry.id   48a45f651b77b5b45ad27d64a52b67b8
#
_cell.length_a   1.000
_cell.length_b   1.000
_cell.length_c   1.000
_cell.angle_alpha   90.00
_cell.angle_beta   90.00
_cell.angle_gamma   90.00
#
_symmetry.space_group_name_H-M   'P 1'
#
loop_
_entity.id
_entity.type
_entity.pdbx_description
1 polymer ?
#
loop_
_entity_poly.entity_id
_entity_poly.type
_entity_poly.pdbx_seq_one_letter_code
_entity_poly.pdbx_strand_id
1 'polypeptide(L)'
;RSYLDEIADKGLGTRQIGITGGEPFMNPDIMPIIELILESGFNLLVLTNAMKPMEHKRDALLNMHSRFGSQMVLRISIDHYIKAKHEEERGENTWEPMVKGLQWLSAHGFTIDVAGRTQWNDNDQELRRGFARLFKTLDVNVDAQNPKELMLFPEMDECAPVPEITTECWGILNVDPGD
;
A
#
# COMPACT_ATOMS: atom_id res chain seq x y z
N ARG A 1 9.63 -17.45 -8.24
CA ARG A 1 10.94 -17.84 -7.64
C ARG A 1 12.08 -17.28 -8.45
N SER A 2 12.13 -17.49 -9.77
CA SER A 2 13.22 -17.02 -10.63
C SER A 2 13.56 -15.52 -10.51
N TYR A 3 12.59 -14.64 -10.37
CA TYR A 3 12.83 -13.20 -10.19
C TYR A 3 13.49 -12.87 -8.85
N LEU A 4 13.13 -13.54 -7.76
CA LEU A 4 13.74 -13.34 -6.45
C LEU A 4 15.20 -13.85 -6.46
N ASP A 5 15.43 -15.00 -7.11
CA ASP A 5 16.77 -15.54 -7.30
C ASP A 5 17.64 -14.57 -8.13
N GLU A 6 17.09 -14.00 -9.20
CA GLU A 6 17.78 -13.03 -10.03
C GLU A 6 18.15 -11.72 -9.26
N ILE A 7 17.25 -11.21 -8.42
CA ILE A 7 17.52 -10.04 -7.57
C ILE A 7 18.67 -10.33 -6.61
N ALA A 8 18.69 -11.52 -6.01
CA ALA A 8 19.74 -11.95 -5.09
C ALA A 8 21.08 -12.10 -5.83
N ASP A 9 21.08 -12.81 -6.96
CA ASP A 9 22.30 -13.13 -7.73
C ASP A 9 22.95 -11.86 -8.33
N LYS A 10 22.13 -10.89 -8.78
CA LYS A 10 22.65 -9.63 -9.33
C LYS A 10 23.07 -8.63 -8.25
N GLY A 11 22.82 -8.88 -6.98
CA GLY A 11 23.19 -7.98 -5.89
C GLY A 11 22.58 -6.59 -5.99
N LEU A 12 21.33 -6.47 -6.47
CA LEU A 12 20.65 -5.19 -6.76
C LEU A 12 20.35 -4.35 -5.51
N GLY A 13 20.66 -4.84 -4.30
CA GLY A 13 20.41 -4.12 -3.05
C GLY A 13 18.92 -3.98 -2.70
N THR A 14 18.03 -4.66 -3.41
CA THR A 14 16.59 -4.69 -3.13
C THR A 14 16.34 -5.26 -1.75
N ARG A 15 15.55 -4.55 -0.93
CA ARG A 15 15.20 -4.96 0.43
C ARG A 15 13.70 -5.22 0.62
N GLN A 16 12.88 -4.66 -0.25
CA GLN A 16 11.44 -4.76 -0.16
C GLN A 16 10.83 -5.08 -1.52
N ILE A 17 9.87 -5.99 -1.52
CA ILE A 17 9.04 -6.33 -2.68
C ILE A 17 7.66 -5.75 -2.47
N GLY A 18 7.16 -5.02 -3.47
CA GLY A 18 5.78 -4.50 -3.49
C GLY A 18 4.86 -5.40 -4.33
N ILE A 19 3.71 -5.74 -3.79
CA ILE A 19 2.63 -6.41 -4.52
C ILE A 19 1.48 -5.42 -4.68
N THR A 20 1.08 -5.20 -5.92
CA THR A 20 -0.02 -4.31 -6.30
C THR A 20 -0.76 -4.87 -7.51
N GLY A 21 -1.70 -4.10 -8.07
CA GLY A 21 -2.55 -4.48 -9.20
C GLY A 21 -3.96 -4.73 -8.69
N GLY A 22 -5.02 -4.53 -9.45
CA GLY A 22 -6.43 -4.69 -9.05
C GLY A 22 -6.65 -4.85 -7.52
N GLU A 23 -6.88 -6.08 -7.10
CA GLU A 23 -6.85 -6.47 -5.67
C GLU A 23 -6.00 -7.75 -5.53
N PRO A 24 -4.83 -7.69 -4.87
CA PRO A 24 -3.92 -8.84 -4.77
C PRO A 24 -4.56 -10.09 -4.15
N PHE A 25 -5.43 -9.92 -3.15
CA PHE A 25 -6.10 -11.04 -2.48
C PHE A 25 -7.15 -11.76 -3.32
N MET A 26 -7.46 -11.26 -4.52
CA MET A 26 -8.23 -12.01 -5.53
C MET A 26 -7.39 -13.09 -6.23
N ASN A 27 -6.06 -12.98 -6.20
CA ASN A 27 -5.20 -14.01 -6.75
C ASN A 27 -5.24 -15.25 -5.83
N PRO A 28 -5.58 -16.45 -6.35
CA PRO A 28 -5.64 -17.67 -5.55
C PRO A 28 -4.29 -18.02 -4.92
N ASP A 29 -3.18 -17.67 -5.57
CA ASP A 29 -1.82 -18.01 -5.17
C ASP A 29 -1.16 -16.91 -4.32
N ILE A 30 -1.92 -15.87 -3.91
CA ILE A 30 -1.33 -14.73 -3.19
C ILE A 30 -0.61 -15.14 -1.91
N MET A 31 -1.16 -16.07 -1.13
CA MET A 31 -0.54 -16.48 0.14
C MET A 31 0.77 -17.23 -0.07
N PRO A 32 0.89 -18.22 -0.97
CA PRO A 32 2.18 -18.81 -1.36
C PRO A 32 3.19 -17.80 -1.90
N ILE A 33 2.75 -16.77 -2.63
CA ILE A 33 3.63 -15.70 -3.13
C ILE A 33 4.17 -14.86 -1.96
N ILE A 34 3.31 -14.44 -1.04
CA ILE A 34 3.69 -13.70 0.18
C ILE A 34 4.71 -14.51 0.98
N GLU A 35 4.42 -15.78 1.25
CA GLU A 35 5.31 -16.66 2.00
C GLU A 35 6.67 -16.77 1.34
N LEU A 36 6.72 -17.02 0.04
CA LEU A 36 7.96 -17.13 -0.71
C LEU A 36 8.83 -15.87 -0.60
N ILE A 37 8.22 -14.68 -0.71
CA ILE A 37 8.94 -13.40 -0.63
C ILE A 37 9.55 -13.24 0.76
N LEU A 38 8.76 -13.47 1.81
CA LEU A 38 9.18 -13.30 3.19
C LEU A 38 10.25 -14.34 3.59
N GLU A 39 10.09 -15.60 3.16
CA GLU A 39 11.09 -16.66 3.38
C GLU A 39 12.40 -16.42 2.62
N SER A 40 12.34 -15.69 1.51
CA SER A 40 13.54 -15.25 0.77
C SER A 40 14.28 -14.07 1.44
N GLY A 41 13.79 -13.60 2.60
CA GLY A 41 14.43 -12.54 3.41
C GLY A 41 14.12 -11.13 2.97
N PHE A 42 13.15 -10.91 2.06
CA PHE A 42 12.69 -9.59 1.68
C PHE A 42 11.59 -9.09 2.62
N ASN A 43 11.56 -7.78 2.83
CA ASN A 43 10.36 -7.15 3.36
C ASN A 43 9.27 -7.12 2.28
N LEU A 44 8.02 -7.13 2.71
CA LEU A 44 6.87 -7.16 1.82
C LEU A 44 5.98 -5.95 2.06
N LEU A 45 5.54 -5.31 0.98
CA LEU A 45 4.47 -4.32 0.97
C LEU A 45 3.34 -4.82 0.08
N VAL A 46 2.13 -4.99 0.63
CA VAL A 46 0.94 -5.37 -0.15
C VAL A 46 -0.03 -4.19 -0.17
N LEU A 47 -0.36 -3.71 -1.36
CA LEU A 47 -1.41 -2.70 -1.55
C LEU A 47 -2.76 -3.42 -1.72
N THR A 48 -3.74 -3.09 -0.88
CA THR A 48 -5.05 -3.75 -0.88
C THR A 48 -6.17 -2.77 -0.53
N ASN A 49 -7.38 -3.09 -0.96
CA ASN A 49 -8.58 -2.38 -0.55
C ASN A 49 -9.14 -2.87 0.80
N ALA A 50 -8.51 -3.86 1.41
CA ALA A 50 -8.88 -4.48 2.70
C ALA A 50 -10.31 -5.05 2.77
N MET A 51 -10.93 -5.35 1.64
CA MET A 51 -12.32 -5.82 1.56
C MET A 51 -12.42 -7.36 1.60
N LYS A 52 -13.56 -7.91 1.14
CA LYS A 52 -13.88 -9.35 1.16
C LYS A 52 -12.77 -10.29 0.69
N PRO A 53 -12.02 -10.02 -0.41
CA PRO A 53 -10.96 -10.94 -0.83
C PRO A 53 -9.90 -11.16 0.26
N MET A 54 -9.49 -10.10 0.97
CA MET A 54 -8.58 -10.18 2.11
C MET A 54 -9.24 -10.89 3.32
N GLU A 55 -10.53 -10.62 3.57
CA GLU A 55 -11.27 -11.25 4.68
C GLU A 55 -11.24 -12.77 4.59
N HIS A 56 -11.30 -13.36 3.39
CA HIS A 56 -11.21 -14.80 3.17
C HIS A 56 -9.82 -15.39 3.45
N LYS A 57 -8.81 -14.56 3.64
CA LYS A 57 -7.42 -14.97 3.90
C LYS A 57 -6.97 -14.70 5.35
N ARG A 58 -7.89 -14.34 6.26
CA ARG A 58 -7.57 -13.93 7.64
C ARG A 58 -6.68 -14.91 8.39
N ASP A 59 -7.03 -16.20 8.38
CA ASP A 59 -6.26 -17.21 9.11
C ASP A 59 -4.84 -17.35 8.55
N ALA A 60 -4.71 -17.33 7.22
CA ALA A 60 -3.41 -17.36 6.56
C ALA A 60 -2.59 -16.10 6.85
N LEU A 61 -3.23 -14.92 6.85
CA LEU A 61 -2.58 -13.65 7.22
C LEU A 61 -2.09 -13.65 8.66
N LEU A 62 -2.88 -14.16 9.62
CA LEU A 62 -2.47 -14.29 11.01
C LEU A 62 -1.26 -15.24 11.16
N ASN A 63 -1.24 -16.32 10.41
CA ASN A 63 -0.08 -17.22 10.38
C ASN A 63 1.16 -16.49 9.84
N MET A 64 1.05 -15.76 8.73
CA MET A 64 2.16 -14.98 8.18
C MET A 64 2.62 -13.91 9.18
N HIS A 65 1.68 -13.18 9.79
CA HIS A 65 2.00 -12.16 10.78
C HIS A 65 2.74 -12.74 12.01
N SER A 66 2.32 -13.89 12.50
CA SER A 66 2.99 -14.57 13.63
C SER A 66 4.44 -15.00 13.33
N ARG A 67 4.74 -15.31 12.06
CA ARG A 67 6.07 -15.76 11.62
C ARG A 67 7.00 -14.61 11.26
N PHE A 68 6.48 -13.57 10.62
CA PHE A 68 7.28 -12.53 9.99
C PHE A 68 7.07 -11.12 10.58
N GLY A 69 6.00 -10.92 11.34
CA GLY A 69 5.75 -9.67 12.07
C GLY A 69 5.80 -8.43 11.17
N SER A 70 6.63 -7.47 11.54
CA SER A 70 6.77 -6.17 10.86
C SER A 70 7.45 -6.24 9.49
N GLN A 71 7.96 -7.39 9.06
CA GLN A 71 8.47 -7.54 7.69
C GLN A 71 7.36 -7.48 6.64
N MET A 72 6.10 -7.69 7.05
CA MET A 72 4.92 -7.59 6.21
C MET A 72 4.13 -6.32 6.54
N VAL A 73 4.07 -5.40 5.59
CA VAL A 73 3.28 -4.17 5.67
C VAL A 73 2.08 -4.27 4.73
N LEU A 74 0.90 -3.95 5.24
CA LEU A 74 -0.32 -3.88 4.45
C LEU A 74 -0.69 -2.41 4.25
N ARG A 75 -0.65 -1.93 3.01
CA ARG A 75 -1.03 -0.57 2.66
C ARG A 75 -2.46 -0.55 2.18
N ILE A 76 -3.32 0.08 2.97
CA ILE A 76 -4.76 0.13 2.71
C ILE A 76 -5.08 1.35 1.86
N SER A 77 -5.78 1.11 0.76
CA SER A 77 -6.24 2.19 -0.12
C SER A 77 -7.49 2.85 0.43
N ILE A 78 -7.33 4.06 0.97
CA ILE A 78 -8.42 4.91 1.47
C ILE A 78 -8.31 6.26 0.77
N ASP A 79 -9.00 6.45 -0.34
CA ASP A 79 -8.81 7.64 -1.17
C ASP A 79 -9.11 8.94 -0.43
N HIS A 80 -10.11 8.92 0.48
CA HIS A 80 -10.42 10.07 1.33
C HIS A 80 -10.97 9.64 2.70
N TYR A 81 -10.80 10.51 3.73
CA TYR A 81 -11.34 10.27 5.08
C TYR A 81 -12.87 10.49 5.21
N ILE A 82 -13.50 11.06 4.17
CA ILE A 82 -14.96 11.22 4.08
C ILE A 82 -15.51 10.09 3.21
N LYS A 83 -16.45 9.31 3.77
CA LYS A 83 -17.09 8.17 3.09
C LYS A 83 -17.57 8.51 1.66
N ALA A 84 -18.31 9.60 1.50
CA ALA A 84 -18.87 9.95 0.19
C ALA A 84 -17.78 10.17 -0.87
N LYS A 85 -16.67 10.85 -0.53
CA LYS A 85 -15.54 11.05 -1.44
C LYS A 85 -14.79 9.76 -1.74
N HIS A 86 -14.62 8.87 -0.75
CA HIS A 86 -14.04 7.55 -0.97
C HIS A 86 -14.90 6.70 -1.92
N GLU A 87 -16.22 6.69 -1.71
CA GLU A 87 -17.15 5.91 -2.53
C GLU A 87 -17.36 6.50 -3.93
N GLU A 88 -17.11 7.80 -4.12
CA GLU A 88 -17.08 8.45 -5.44
C GLU A 88 -15.99 7.81 -6.33
N GLU A 89 -14.83 7.50 -5.75
CA GLU A 89 -13.70 6.90 -6.47
C GLU A 89 -13.78 5.37 -6.58
N ARG A 90 -14.27 4.71 -5.54
CA ARG A 90 -14.22 3.25 -5.41
C ARG A 90 -15.54 2.54 -5.68
N GLY A 91 -16.60 3.31 -5.83
CA GLY A 91 -17.96 2.80 -5.98
C GLY A 91 -18.72 2.70 -4.67
N GLU A 92 -20.03 2.67 -4.80
CA GLU A 92 -20.95 2.60 -3.67
C GLU A 92 -20.72 1.35 -2.80
N ASN A 93 -20.95 1.46 -1.51
CA ASN A 93 -20.86 0.39 -0.52
C ASN A 93 -19.45 -0.20 -0.32
N THR A 94 -18.39 0.53 -0.72
CA THR A 94 -17.00 0.11 -0.51
C THR A 94 -16.45 0.52 0.85
N TRP A 95 -16.98 1.59 1.45
CA TRP A 95 -16.51 2.13 2.72
C TRP A 95 -16.59 1.16 3.89
N GLU A 96 -17.77 0.59 4.15
CA GLU A 96 -17.99 -0.27 5.32
C GLU A 96 -17.13 -1.55 5.30
N PRO A 97 -17.02 -2.28 4.17
CA PRO A 97 -16.13 -3.43 4.10
C PRO A 97 -14.65 -3.06 4.30
N MET A 98 -14.20 -1.93 3.74
CA MET A 98 -12.83 -1.44 3.90
C MET A 98 -12.56 -1.10 5.37
N VAL A 99 -13.44 -0.34 6.04
CA VAL A 99 -13.31 0.01 7.46
C VAL A 99 -13.23 -1.24 8.33
N LYS A 100 -14.06 -2.23 8.07
CA LYS A 100 -14.03 -3.53 8.78
C LYS A 100 -12.69 -4.24 8.63
N GLY A 101 -12.14 -4.25 7.42
CA GLY A 101 -10.83 -4.85 7.16
C GLY A 101 -9.72 -4.10 7.88
N LEU A 102 -9.71 -2.77 7.79
CA LEU A 102 -8.74 -1.90 8.46
C LEU A 102 -8.75 -2.09 9.99
N GLN A 103 -9.94 -2.07 10.61
CA GLN A 103 -10.09 -2.29 12.04
C GLN A 103 -9.63 -3.69 12.46
N TRP A 104 -9.96 -4.71 11.66
CA TRP A 104 -9.51 -6.07 11.92
C TRP A 104 -7.98 -6.17 11.90
N LEU A 105 -7.32 -5.58 10.92
CA LEU A 105 -5.85 -5.56 10.83
C LEU A 105 -5.24 -4.84 12.03
N SER A 106 -5.76 -3.67 12.39
CA SER A 106 -5.28 -2.89 13.54
C SER A 106 -5.43 -3.66 14.85
N ALA A 107 -6.60 -4.28 15.08
CA ALA A 107 -6.87 -5.06 16.29
C ALA A 107 -5.97 -6.29 16.44
N HIS A 108 -5.40 -6.81 15.36
CA HIS A 108 -4.49 -7.94 15.37
C HIS A 108 -3.00 -7.55 15.27
N GLY A 109 -2.70 -6.23 15.39
CA GLY A 109 -1.34 -5.72 15.47
C GLY A 109 -0.55 -5.77 14.16
N PHE A 110 -1.21 -5.85 13.01
CA PHE A 110 -0.52 -5.75 11.71
C PHE A 110 0.13 -4.39 11.54
N THR A 111 1.26 -4.36 10.86
CA THR A 111 1.85 -3.11 10.38
C THR A 111 1.04 -2.59 9.21
N ILE A 112 0.44 -1.41 9.38
CA ILE A 112 -0.49 -0.82 8.41
C ILE A 112 0.06 0.52 7.96
N ASP A 113 0.07 0.72 6.64
CA ASP A 113 0.16 2.02 5.99
C ASP A 113 -1.18 2.36 5.33
N VAL A 114 -1.41 3.63 5.03
CA VAL A 114 -2.59 4.08 4.28
C VAL A 114 -2.15 4.87 3.06
N ALA A 115 -2.81 4.62 1.93
CA ALA A 115 -2.69 5.38 0.71
C ALA A 115 -3.98 6.20 0.49
N GLY A 116 -3.87 7.52 0.54
CA GLY A 116 -4.92 8.47 0.24
C GLY A 116 -4.64 9.25 -1.04
N ARG A 117 -5.60 10.08 -1.50
CA ARG A 117 -5.47 10.97 -2.68
C ARG A 117 -5.65 12.43 -2.29
N THR A 118 -5.01 13.32 -3.05
CA THR A 118 -5.14 14.77 -2.91
C THR A 118 -6.08 15.39 -3.95
N GLN A 119 -7.04 14.63 -4.40
CA GLN A 119 -8.14 15.06 -5.23
C GLN A 119 -9.02 16.08 -4.46
N TRP A 120 -9.96 16.76 -5.08
CA TRP A 120 -10.94 17.68 -4.48
C TRP A 120 -10.38 19.01 -3.93
N ASN A 121 -9.20 19.44 -4.35
CA ASN A 121 -8.54 20.68 -3.90
C ASN A 121 -8.31 20.77 -2.37
N ASP A 122 -8.31 19.66 -1.68
CA ASP A 122 -7.93 19.60 -0.27
C ASP A 122 -6.41 19.81 -0.13
N ASN A 123 -5.99 20.58 0.86
CA ASN A 123 -4.57 20.71 1.14
C ASN A 123 -4.05 19.54 2.00
N ASP A 124 -2.75 19.28 1.93
CA ASP A 124 -2.11 18.15 2.63
C ASP A 124 -2.40 18.18 4.13
N GLN A 125 -2.34 19.36 4.79
CA GLN A 125 -2.57 19.46 6.22
C GLN A 125 -4.03 19.16 6.62
N GLU A 126 -4.99 19.57 5.80
CA GLU A 126 -6.41 19.28 6.04
C GLU A 126 -6.70 17.80 5.88
N LEU A 127 -6.14 17.17 4.85
CA LEU A 127 -6.23 15.73 4.64
C LEU A 127 -5.64 14.96 5.82
N ARG A 128 -4.41 15.29 6.25
CA ARG A 128 -3.76 14.62 7.39
C ARG A 128 -4.56 14.77 8.69
N ARG A 129 -5.12 15.97 8.95
CA ARG A 129 -6.01 16.19 10.11
C ARG A 129 -7.31 15.39 10.00
N GLY A 130 -7.86 15.27 8.79
CA GLY A 130 -9.04 14.47 8.51
C GLY A 130 -8.79 12.99 8.76
N PHE A 131 -7.71 12.45 8.20
CA PHE A 131 -7.28 11.06 8.43
C PHE A 131 -6.95 10.78 9.89
N ALA A 132 -6.28 11.71 10.59
CA ALA A 132 -6.00 11.57 12.03
C ALA A 132 -7.29 11.40 12.86
N ARG A 133 -8.32 12.19 12.55
CA ARG A 133 -9.64 12.05 13.21
C ARG A 133 -10.30 10.71 12.86
N LEU A 134 -10.22 10.29 11.60
CA LEU A 134 -10.74 8.99 11.14
C LEU A 134 -10.06 7.85 11.91
N PHE A 135 -8.74 7.79 11.90
CA PHE A 135 -7.97 6.74 12.57
C PHE A 135 -8.28 6.67 14.06
N LYS A 136 -8.36 7.82 14.73
CA LYS A 136 -8.76 7.90 16.13
C LYS A 136 -10.18 7.36 16.37
N THR A 137 -11.12 7.69 15.49
CA THR A 137 -12.53 7.23 15.61
C THR A 137 -12.65 5.73 15.40
N LEU A 138 -11.82 5.17 14.52
CA LEU A 138 -11.81 3.75 14.17
C LEU A 138 -10.91 2.91 15.09
N ASP A 139 -10.21 3.51 16.03
CA ASP A 139 -9.20 2.86 16.88
C ASP A 139 -8.10 2.18 16.05
N VAL A 140 -7.59 2.90 15.06
CA VAL A 140 -6.55 2.42 14.14
C VAL A 140 -5.23 3.10 14.48
N ASN A 141 -4.18 2.30 14.66
CA ASN A 141 -2.85 2.78 15.01
C ASN A 141 -2.03 3.11 13.75
N VAL A 142 -2.33 4.27 13.14
CA VAL A 142 -1.60 4.87 12.01
C VAL A 142 -1.39 6.34 12.31
N ASP A 143 -0.15 6.81 12.24
CA ASP A 143 0.17 8.23 12.39
C ASP A 143 -0.04 8.98 11.06
N ALA A 144 -1.13 9.72 10.97
CA ALA A 144 -1.44 10.52 9.79
C ALA A 144 -0.42 11.65 9.51
N GLN A 145 0.44 12.02 10.47
CA GLN A 145 1.49 13.01 10.25
C GLN A 145 2.77 12.37 9.69
N ASN A 146 2.92 11.06 9.81
CA ASN A 146 4.05 10.34 9.27
C ASN A 146 3.82 10.05 7.77
N PRO A 147 4.61 10.62 6.84
CA PRO A 147 4.42 10.41 5.41
C PRO A 147 4.72 8.97 4.94
N LYS A 148 5.32 8.15 5.80
CA LYS A 148 5.52 6.72 5.52
C LYS A 148 4.27 5.91 5.83
N GLU A 149 3.52 6.31 6.87
CA GLU A 149 2.30 5.63 7.29
C GLU A 149 1.05 6.15 6.60
N LEU A 150 0.97 7.46 6.31
CA LEU A 150 -0.05 8.04 5.43
C LEU A 150 0.61 8.67 4.21
N MET A 151 0.56 7.98 3.09
CA MET A 151 1.02 8.46 1.80
C MET A 151 -0.15 9.08 1.04
N LEU A 152 -0.03 10.35 0.68
CA LEU A 152 -1.03 11.07 -0.11
C LEU A 152 -0.52 11.18 -1.55
N PHE A 153 -1.21 10.52 -2.48
CA PHE A 153 -0.88 10.57 -3.90
C PHE A 153 -1.61 11.74 -4.55
N PRO A 154 -0.91 12.58 -5.31
CA PRO A 154 -1.56 13.57 -6.16
C PRO A 154 -2.36 12.84 -7.24
N GLU A 155 -3.49 13.41 -7.63
CA GLU A 155 -4.18 12.97 -8.83
C GLU A 155 -3.32 13.28 -10.04
N MET A 156 -3.21 12.30 -10.94
CA MET A 156 -2.56 12.53 -12.22
C MET A 156 -3.59 13.13 -13.18
N ASP A 157 -3.40 14.39 -13.54
CA ASP A 157 -4.15 15.03 -14.63
C ASP A 157 -3.66 14.44 -15.95
N GLU A 158 -4.49 13.64 -16.59
CA GLU A 158 -4.19 13.03 -17.90
C GLU A 158 -3.97 14.10 -19.01
N CYS A 159 -4.44 15.32 -18.78
CA CYS A 159 -4.28 16.45 -19.70
C CYS A 159 -3.07 17.33 -19.35
N ALA A 160 -2.44 17.14 -18.20
CA ALA A 160 -1.27 17.90 -17.82
C ALA A 160 -0.05 17.47 -18.65
N PRO A 161 0.81 18.41 -19.08
CA PRO A 161 2.06 18.05 -19.73
C PRO A 161 2.90 17.20 -18.77
N VAL A 162 3.17 15.97 -19.19
CA VAL A 162 4.07 15.07 -18.45
C VAL A 162 5.47 15.68 -18.53
N PRO A 163 6.19 15.82 -17.40
CA PRO A 163 7.58 16.26 -17.44
C PRO A 163 8.38 15.32 -18.34
N GLU A 164 9.06 15.86 -19.33
CA GLU A 164 9.98 15.05 -20.13
C GLU A 164 11.06 14.48 -19.21
N ILE A 165 11.29 13.17 -19.32
CA ILE A 165 12.45 12.55 -18.70
C ILE A 165 13.67 13.07 -19.50
N THR A 166 14.34 14.07 -18.96
CA THR A 166 15.52 14.62 -19.59
C THR A 166 16.72 13.70 -19.35
N THR A 167 17.69 13.75 -20.27
CA THR A 167 18.95 13.01 -20.12
C THR A 167 19.75 13.40 -18.85
N GLU A 168 19.39 14.49 -18.19
CA GLU A 168 19.94 14.92 -16.90
C GLU A 168 19.65 13.93 -15.78
N CYS A 169 18.50 13.23 -15.83
CA CYS A 169 18.15 12.17 -14.87
C CYS A 169 19.15 11.01 -14.92
N TRP A 170 19.68 10.69 -16.09
CA TRP A 170 20.68 9.64 -16.28
C TRP A 170 22.00 10.00 -15.60
N GLY A 171 22.41 11.28 -15.67
CA GLY A 171 23.58 11.79 -14.96
C GLY A 171 23.45 11.74 -13.45
N ILE A 172 22.24 12.00 -12.91
CA ILE A 172 21.95 11.91 -11.46
C ILE A 172 22.00 10.45 -10.99
N LEU A 173 21.48 9.54 -11.80
CA LEU A 173 21.43 8.10 -11.50
C LEU A 173 22.75 7.39 -11.84
N ASN A 174 23.66 8.07 -12.54
CA ASN A 174 24.91 7.53 -13.05
C ASN A 174 24.71 6.24 -13.89
N VAL A 175 23.68 6.26 -14.73
CA VAL A 175 23.28 5.16 -15.63
C VAL A 175 23.37 5.64 -17.06
N ASP A 176 23.96 4.85 -17.96
CA ASP A 176 23.94 5.12 -19.40
C ASP A 176 22.68 4.46 -20.02
N PRO A 177 21.81 5.22 -20.75
CA PRO A 177 20.64 4.65 -21.39
C PRO A 177 20.94 3.62 -22.49
N GLY A 178 22.19 3.43 -22.84
CA GLY A 178 22.68 2.43 -23.81
C GLY A 178 23.16 1.11 -23.21
N ASP A 179 23.24 1.04 -21.89
CA ASP A 179 23.58 -0.16 -21.12
C ASP A 179 22.30 -0.86 -20.66
#